data_eeaf8334c8c3001da27cbad5e39c0c8a
#
_entry.id   eeaf8334c8c3001da27cbad5e39c0c8a
#
_cell.length_a   1.000
_cell.length_b   1.000
_cell.length_c   1.000
_cell.angle_alpha   90.00
_cell.angle_beta   90.00
_cell.angle_gamma   90.00
#
_symmetry.space_group_name_H-M   'P 1'
#
loop_
_entity.id
_entity.type
_entity.pdbx_description
1 polymer ?
#
loop_
_entity_poly.entity_id
_entity_poly.type
_entity_poly.pdbx_seq_one_letter_code
_entity_poly.pdbx_strand_id
1 'polypeptide(L)'
;MPISRRKFLVSGTSILGSSLMGCVGISLSQKIFDSHCHIIDPRYPIIENQGYIPPPYTLNDYRQQTVPLGVSSGAIVSGSFHGFDQSYLKATLAILGPQWVGVTQVPNSITDQEVLELTNLRVRALRFNIFRGRVDSVDEIVSFANRVHQVGNWHAEIYADAAALAPHVAKLSKLPKIVIDHLGMTEKGLPVLLDLVDAGACVKATGFGRVNMNVPKMLEAVARRSPNALVFGTDLPSTRAKRPFDVSDITLIKDVLGKSLSDLVFWNNPRNLYRLVV
;
A
#
# COMPACT_ATOMS: atom_id res chain seq x y z
N MET A 1 69.33 5.68 -68.27
CA MET A 1 69.54 4.78 -67.12
C MET A 1 68.34 4.88 -66.24
N PRO A 2 67.58 3.83 -66.08
CA PRO A 2 66.29 3.93 -65.37
C PRO A 2 66.40 3.44 -63.89
N ILE A 3 65.76 4.18 -63.03
CA ILE A 3 65.64 3.91 -61.59
C ILE A 3 64.37 3.07 -61.33
N SER A 4 64.59 1.89 -60.74
CA SER A 4 63.58 0.94 -60.34
C SER A 4 62.69 1.44 -59.14
N ARG A 5 61.39 1.44 -59.31
CA ARG A 5 60.43 1.67 -58.21
C ARG A 5 60.04 0.34 -57.57
N ARG A 6 60.47 0.08 -56.36
CA ARG A 6 59.97 -0.96 -55.50
C ARG A 6 58.64 -0.52 -54.85
N LYS A 7 57.57 -1.29 -55.15
CA LYS A 7 56.28 -1.14 -54.46
C LYS A 7 56.34 -1.85 -53.09
N PHE A 8 56.06 -1.13 -52.02
CA PHE A 8 55.80 -1.72 -50.71
C PHE A 8 54.31 -2.08 -50.65
N LEU A 9 54.00 -3.37 -50.49
CA LEU A 9 52.67 -3.85 -50.11
C LEU A 9 52.56 -3.75 -48.59
N VAL A 10 51.65 -2.91 -48.11
CA VAL A 10 51.27 -2.88 -46.70
C VAL A 10 50.00 -3.74 -46.56
N SER A 11 50.15 -4.91 -45.92
CA SER A 11 49.03 -5.75 -45.53
C SER A 11 48.29 -5.12 -44.36
N GLY A 12 47.10 -4.63 -44.62
CA GLY A 12 46.20 -4.15 -43.60
C GLY A 12 45.44 -5.33 -42.98
N THR A 13 45.74 -5.63 -41.73
CA THR A 13 44.98 -6.60 -40.93
C THR A 13 43.76 -5.88 -40.38
N SER A 14 42.59 -6.18 -40.95
CA SER A 14 41.30 -5.69 -40.42
C SER A 14 40.93 -6.50 -39.17
N ILE A 15 41.01 -5.87 -38.01
CA ILE A 15 40.48 -6.39 -36.77
C ILE A 15 38.96 -6.14 -36.78
N LEU A 16 38.18 -7.17 -37.00
CA LEU A 16 36.73 -7.18 -36.79
C LEU A 16 36.49 -7.13 -35.28
N GLY A 17 36.21 -5.93 -34.77
CA GLY A 17 35.71 -5.76 -33.42
C GLY A 17 34.29 -6.31 -33.31
N SER A 18 34.15 -7.49 -32.74
CA SER A 18 32.85 -8.04 -32.33
C SER A 18 32.31 -7.20 -31.18
N SER A 19 31.42 -6.26 -31.48
CA SER A 19 30.60 -5.59 -30.47
C SER A 19 29.69 -6.63 -29.82
N LEU A 20 30.09 -7.09 -28.65
CA LEU A 20 29.19 -7.80 -27.74
C LEU A 20 28.08 -6.80 -27.32
N MET A 21 26.98 -6.84 -28.05
CA MET A 21 25.73 -6.25 -27.62
C MET A 21 25.29 -7.02 -26.37
N GLY A 22 25.68 -6.50 -25.20
CA GLY A 22 25.17 -6.99 -23.93
C GLY A 22 23.65 -6.90 -23.97
N CYS A 23 22.97 -8.04 -24.05
CA CYS A 23 21.57 -8.12 -23.73
C CYS A 23 21.42 -7.58 -22.31
N VAL A 24 21.02 -6.31 -22.18
CA VAL A 24 20.46 -5.79 -20.94
C VAL A 24 19.24 -6.66 -20.70
N GLY A 25 19.41 -7.68 -19.88
CA GLY A 25 18.30 -8.49 -19.41
C GLY A 25 17.29 -7.53 -18.83
N ILE A 26 16.11 -7.45 -19.44
CA ILE A 26 14.97 -6.77 -18.85
C ILE A 26 14.73 -7.53 -17.55
N SER A 27 15.25 -6.99 -16.45
CA SER A 27 14.86 -7.41 -15.12
C SER A 27 13.34 -7.23 -15.11
N LEU A 28 12.59 -8.34 -15.07
CA LEU A 28 11.15 -8.30 -14.88
C LEU A 28 10.94 -7.42 -13.66
N SER A 29 10.38 -6.21 -13.86
CA SER A 29 10.18 -5.26 -12.80
C SER A 29 9.38 -5.99 -11.71
N GLN A 30 9.83 -5.88 -10.46
CA GLN A 30 9.15 -6.48 -9.33
C GLN A 30 7.67 -6.08 -9.37
N LYS A 31 6.78 -7.06 -9.34
CA LYS A 31 5.35 -6.78 -9.23
C LYS A 31 5.07 -6.18 -7.85
N ILE A 32 4.34 -5.08 -7.82
CA ILE A 32 3.95 -4.40 -6.58
C ILE A 32 2.44 -4.39 -6.46
N PHE A 33 1.96 -4.81 -5.30
CA PHE A 33 0.61 -4.56 -4.82
C PHE A 33 0.66 -3.33 -3.90
N ASP A 34 -0.03 -2.27 -4.26
CA ASP A 34 -0.14 -1.07 -3.43
C ASP A 34 -1.33 -1.21 -2.46
N SER A 35 -1.04 -1.49 -1.18
CA SER A 35 -2.09 -1.72 -0.17
C SER A 35 -2.73 -0.43 0.36
N HIS A 36 -2.27 0.75 -0.07
CA HIS A 36 -2.79 2.01 0.45
C HIS A 36 -2.56 3.17 -0.51
N CYS A 37 -3.59 3.51 -1.27
CA CYS A 37 -3.60 4.74 -2.06
C CYS A 37 -5.01 5.36 -2.06
N HIS A 38 -5.08 6.66 -2.36
CA HIS A 38 -6.33 7.41 -2.44
C HIS A 38 -6.51 7.96 -3.85
N ILE A 39 -7.75 7.97 -4.33
CA ILE A 39 -8.14 8.67 -5.56
C ILE A 39 -9.07 9.81 -5.17
N ILE A 40 -8.73 11.03 -5.55
CA ILE A 40 -9.48 12.25 -5.24
C ILE A 40 -9.93 12.84 -6.57
N ASP A 41 -11.04 12.32 -7.07
CA ASP A 41 -11.58 12.72 -8.36
C ASP A 41 -12.65 13.81 -8.13
N PRO A 42 -12.45 15.02 -8.67
CA PRO A 42 -13.35 16.16 -8.43
C PRO A 42 -14.77 15.98 -9.00
N ARG A 43 -15.02 14.92 -9.76
CA ARG A 43 -16.36 14.56 -10.24
C ARG A 43 -17.26 13.97 -9.15
N TYR A 44 -16.67 13.58 -8.01
CA TYR A 44 -17.36 12.94 -6.89
C TYR A 44 -17.32 13.82 -5.62
N PRO A 45 -18.27 13.62 -4.70
CA PRO A 45 -18.32 14.41 -3.47
C PRO A 45 -17.04 14.31 -2.64
N ILE A 46 -16.53 15.45 -2.19
CA ILE A 46 -15.46 15.58 -1.22
C ILE A 46 -15.95 16.50 -0.11
N ILE A 47 -15.72 16.13 1.12
CA ILE A 47 -16.06 16.92 2.31
C ILE A 47 -14.81 17.43 3.00
N GLU A 48 -14.94 18.59 3.63
CA GLU A 48 -13.90 19.10 4.51
C GLU A 48 -13.75 18.21 5.75
N ASN A 49 -12.51 17.93 6.13
CA ASN A 49 -12.23 17.25 7.38
C ASN A 49 -11.15 18.03 8.16
N GLN A 50 -11.51 18.55 9.34
CA GLN A 50 -10.60 19.33 10.19
C GLN A 50 -9.90 20.48 9.44
N GLY A 51 -10.67 21.32 8.75
CA GLY A 51 -10.16 22.46 8.00
C GLY A 51 -9.38 22.12 6.72
N TYR A 52 -9.46 20.88 6.24
CA TYR A 52 -8.68 20.44 5.11
C TYR A 52 -9.55 19.81 4.02
N ILE A 53 -9.38 20.31 2.81
CA ILE A 53 -9.87 19.71 1.56
C ILE A 53 -8.64 19.34 0.72
N PRO A 54 -8.46 18.07 0.33
CA PRO A 54 -7.31 17.68 -0.47
C PRO A 54 -7.44 18.22 -1.91
N PRO A 55 -6.32 18.53 -2.58
CA PRO A 55 -6.35 18.81 -4.00
C PRO A 55 -6.77 17.57 -4.79
N PRO A 56 -7.29 17.75 -6.02
CA PRO A 56 -7.58 16.63 -6.90
C PRO A 56 -6.36 15.74 -7.14
N TYR A 57 -6.60 14.44 -7.17
CA TYR A 57 -5.62 13.42 -7.52
C TYR A 57 -6.35 12.24 -8.17
N THR A 58 -6.38 12.26 -9.48
CA THR A 58 -7.20 11.34 -10.27
C THR A 58 -6.53 9.97 -10.44
N LEU A 59 -7.28 9.00 -10.93
CA LEU A 59 -6.73 7.70 -11.30
C LEU A 59 -5.62 7.82 -12.37
N ASN A 60 -5.70 8.81 -13.25
CA ASN A 60 -4.66 9.05 -14.25
C ASN A 60 -3.36 9.53 -13.59
N ASP A 61 -3.44 10.48 -12.65
CA ASP A 61 -2.29 10.98 -11.90
C ASP A 61 -1.61 9.84 -11.13
N TYR A 62 -2.41 9.00 -10.48
CA TYR A 62 -1.92 7.81 -9.78
C TYR A 62 -1.18 6.85 -10.72
N ARG A 63 -1.76 6.51 -11.87
CA ARG A 63 -1.17 5.59 -12.84
C ARG A 63 0.14 6.13 -13.42
N GLN A 64 0.21 7.43 -13.71
CA GLN A 64 1.44 8.05 -14.22
C GLN A 64 2.63 7.88 -13.25
N GLN A 65 2.37 7.92 -11.95
CA GLN A 65 3.41 7.76 -10.93
C GLN A 65 3.74 6.29 -10.63
N THR A 66 2.76 5.39 -10.69
CA THR A 66 2.91 4.04 -10.13
C THR A 66 3.15 2.94 -11.15
N VAL A 67 2.66 3.08 -12.39
CA VAL A 67 2.93 2.10 -13.45
C VAL A 67 4.42 1.90 -13.72
N PRO A 68 5.26 2.96 -13.78
CA PRO A 68 6.70 2.81 -13.94
C PRO A 68 7.38 2.06 -12.79
N LEU A 69 6.76 2.02 -11.61
CA LEU A 69 7.26 1.31 -10.42
C LEU A 69 6.91 -0.19 -10.42
N GLY A 70 6.07 -0.64 -11.36
CA GLY A 70 5.60 -2.03 -11.41
C GLY A 70 4.34 -2.30 -10.58
N VAL A 71 3.63 -1.24 -10.14
CA VAL A 71 2.33 -1.41 -9.47
C VAL A 71 1.29 -1.89 -10.48
N SER A 72 0.73 -3.06 -10.22
CA SER A 72 -0.25 -3.72 -11.11
C SER A 72 -1.50 -4.21 -10.38
N SER A 73 -1.54 -4.04 -9.06
CA SER A 73 -2.61 -4.47 -8.18
C SER A 73 -2.64 -3.57 -6.94
N GLY A 74 -3.77 -3.49 -6.24
CA GLY A 74 -3.79 -2.68 -5.02
C GLY A 74 -5.15 -2.51 -4.37
N ALA A 75 -5.15 -1.68 -3.33
CA ALA A 75 -6.32 -1.30 -2.55
C ALA A 75 -6.55 0.23 -2.61
N ILE A 76 -7.70 0.62 -3.15
CA ILE A 76 -8.16 2.02 -3.10
C ILE A 76 -8.80 2.24 -1.74
N VAL A 77 -8.22 3.18 -0.98
CA VAL A 77 -8.61 3.44 0.41
C VAL A 77 -9.38 4.75 0.51
N SER A 78 -10.53 4.72 1.17
CA SER A 78 -11.28 5.95 1.48
C SER A 78 -10.54 6.78 2.53
N GLY A 79 -10.24 8.03 2.19
CA GLY A 79 -9.78 9.02 3.15
C GLY A 79 -10.95 9.66 3.91
N SER A 80 -10.68 10.35 5.03
CA SER A 80 -11.72 11.06 5.80
C SER A 80 -12.51 12.06 4.97
N PHE A 81 -11.89 12.63 3.97
CA PHE A 81 -12.50 13.59 3.03
C PHE A 81 -13.49 12.97 2.03
N HIS A 82 -13.57 11.66 1.93
CA HIS A 82 -14.63 10.99 1.16
C HIS A 82 -15.93 10.81 1.97
N GLY A 83 -15.86 11.02 3.29
CA GLY A 83 -17.00 10.75 4.17
C GLY A 83 -17.47 9.31 4.01
N PHE A 84 -18.77 9.14 3.77
CA PHE A 84 -19.38 7.85 3.51
C PHE A 84 -19.83 7.66 2.05
N ASP A 85 -19.44 8.57 1.16
CA ASP A 85 -19.73 8.43 -0.27
C ASP A 85 -18.95 7.24 -0.87
N GLN A 86 -19.65 6.42 -1.63
CA GLN A 86 -19.08 5.23 -2.27
C GLN A 86 -18.99 5.37 -3.79
N SER A 87 -19.49 6.46 -4.36
CA SER A 87 -19.62 6.61 -5.80
C SER A 87 -18.27 6.62 -6.51
N TYR A 88 -17.29 7.37 -5.98
CA TYR A 88 -15.93 7.41 -6.50
C TYR A 88 -15.25 6.03 -6.46
N LEU A 89 -15.44 5.29 -5.33
CA LEU A 89 -14.81 3.99 -5.13
C LEU A 89 -15.37 2.96 -6.11
N LYS A 90 -16.71 2.91 -6.25
CA LYS A 90 -17.40 2.04 -7.22
C LYS A 90 -16.91 2.28 -8.65
N ALA A 91 -16.85 3.55 -9.07
CA ALA A 91 -16.38 3.93 -10.40
C ALA A 91 -14.89 3.58 -10.61
N THR A 92 -14.05 3.88 -9.64
CA THR A 92 -12.61 3.58 -9.71
C THR A 92 -12.35 2.08 -9.82
N LEU A 93 -13.01 1.26 -9.00
CA LEU A 93 -12.87 -0.19 -9.04
C LEU A 93 -13.38 -0.80 -10.34
N ALA A 94 -14.44 -0.23 -10.94
CA ALA A 94 -14.93 -0.67 -12.25
C ALA A 94 -13.87 -0.47 -13.35
N ILE A 95 -13.15 0.66 -13.32
CA ILE A 95 -12.09 0.97 -14.30
C ILE A 95 -10.83 0.13 -14.08
N LEU A 96 -10.48 -0.14 -12.82
CA LEU A 96 -9.25 -0.83 -12.46
C LEU A 96 -9.33 -2.36 -12.64
N GLY A 97 -10.53 -2.93 -12.57
CA GLY A 97 -10.78 -4.35 -12.80
C GLY A 97 -10.42 -5.26 -11.60
N PRO A 98 -10.33 -6.59 -11.83
CA PRO A 98 -10.37 -7.59 -10.77
C PRO A 98 -9.13 -7.64 -9.87
N GLN A 99 -8.02 -7.05 -10.29
CA GLN A 99 -6.79 -7.04 -9.49
C GLN A 99 -6.78 -5.93 -8.42
N TRP A 100 -7.87 -5.16 -8.30
CA TRP A 100 -8.01 -4.05 -7.36
C TRP A 100 -9.19 -4.24 -6.44
N VAL A 101 -9.00 -3.82 -5.20
CA VAL A 101 -10.00 -3.90 -4.14
C VAL A 101 -10.29 -2.54 -3.52
N GLY A 102 -11.39 -2.45 -2.79
CA GLY A 102 -11.76 -1.27 -2.02
C GLY A 102 -11.55 -1.48 -0.52
N VAL A 103 -11.13 -0.40 0.13
CA VAL A 103 -11.12 -0.24 1.60
C VAL A 103 -11.92 1.01 1.89
N THR A 104 -13.03 0.89 2.60
CA THR A 104 -13.98 1.97 2.71
C THR A 104 -14.32 2.36 4.14
N GLN A 105 -14.96 3.52 4.28
CA GLN A 105 -15.67 3.95 5.47
C GLN A 105 -17.16 3.97 5.16
N VAL A 106 -17.96 3.44 6.05
CA VAL A 106 -19.42 3.46 5.96
C VAL A 106 -20.01 3.77 7.33
N PRO A 107 -21.24 4.29 7.41
CA PRO A 107 -21.89 4.52 8.70
C PRO A 107 -22.24 3.20 9.39
N ASN A 108 -22.36 3.20 10.72
CA ASN A 108 -22.77 2.01 11.48
C ASN A 108 -24.18 1.50 11.10
N SER A 109 -24.99 2.40 10.51
CA SER A 109 -26.34 2.10 10.01
C SER A 109 -26.37 1.41 8.65
N ILE A 110 -25.24 1.17 8.00
CA ILE A 110 -25.21 0.42 6.73
C ILE A 110 -25.92 -0.90 6.88
N THR A 111 -26.77 -1.25 5.92
CA THR A 111 -27.50 -2.52 5.92
C THR A 111 -26.60 -3.69 5.47
N ASP A 112 -26.97 -4.90 5.84
CA ASP A 112 -26.23 -6.10 5.41
C ASP A 112 -26.31 -6.29 3.89
N GLN A 113 -27.42 -5.88 3.26
CA GLN A 113 -27.56 -5.88 1.80
C GLN A 113 -26.55 -4.94 1.13
N GLU A 114 -26.39 -3.73 1.64
CA GLU A 114 -25.40 -2.78 1.12
C GLU A 114 -23.95 -3.27 1.31
N VAL A 115 -23.66 -3.96 2.43
CA VAL A 115 -22.36 -4.61 2.64
C VAL A 115 -22.11 -5.69 1.57
N LEU A 116 -23.13 -6.52 1.27
CA LEU A 116 -23.02 -7.54 0.22
C LEU A 116 -22.83 -6.93 -1.17
N GLU A 117 -23.55 -5.85 -1.49
CA GLU A 117 -23.38 -5.11 -2.75
C GLU A 117 -21.95 -4.57 -2.92
N LEU A 118 -21.41 -3.93 -1.87
CA LEU A 118 -20.02 -3.44 -1.88
C LEU A 118 -19.01 -4.60 -1.95
N THR A 119 -19.31 -5.73 -1.30
CA THR A 119 -18.47 -6.95 -1.38
C THR A 119 -18.38 -7.48 -2.80
N ASN A 120 -19.50 -7.50 -3.53
CA ASN A 120 -19.55 -7.89 -4.95
C ASN A 120 -18.75 -6.94 -5.84
N LEU A 121 -18.65 -5.66 -5.46
CA LEU A 121 -17.78 -4.67 -6.08
C LEU A 121 -16.33 -4.72 -5.59
N ARG A 122 -15.96 -5.78 -4.90
CA ARG A 122 -14.59 -6.05 -4.40
C ARG A 122 -14.14 -5.16 -3.24
N VAL A 123 -15.05 -4.59 -2.46
CA VAL A 123 -14.67 -4.05 -1.15
C VAL A 123 -14.26 -5.20 -0.24
N ARG A 124 -13.16 -5.04 0.49
CA ARG A 124 -12.56 -6.09 1.32
C ARG A 124 -12.29 -5.67 2.77
N ALA A 125 -12.39 -4.38 3.06
CA ALA A 125 -12.11 -3.88 4.40
C ALA A 125 -12.96 -2.66 4.78
N LEU A 126 -13.22 -2.57 6.08
CA LEU A 126 -13.78 -1.41 6.74
C LEU A 126 -12.66 -0.62 7.42
N ARG A 127 -12.51 0.66 7.09
CA ARG A 127 -11.51 1.53 7.69
C ARG A 127 -12.06 2.37 8.81
N PHE A 128 -11.37 2.36 9.94
CA PHE A 128 -11.64 3.19 11.11
C PHE A 128 -10.57 4.28 11.23
N ASN A 129 -10.95 5.53 10.93
CA ASN A 129 -10.04 6.66 10.94
C ASN A 129 -10.08 7.37 12.30
N ILE A 130 -9.54 6.74 13.34
CA ILE A 130 -9.51 7.25 14.71
C ILE A 130 -8.60 8.48 14.80
N PHE A 131 -7.48 8.47 14.10
CA PHE A 131 -6.49 9.54 14.13
C PHE A 131 -7.02 10.88 13.59
N ARG A 132 -8.07 10.86 12.75
CA ARG A 132 -8.65 12.05 12.11
C ARG A 132 -10.10 12.31 12.53
N GLY A 133 -10.48 11.88 13.71
CA GLY A 133 -11.71 12.34 14.35
C GLY A 133 -12.91 11.40 14.32
N ARG A 134 -12.75 10.12 13.96
CA ARG A 134 -13.79 9.15 14.25
C ARG A 134 -13.84 8.90 15.77
N VAL A 135 -15.03 9.06 16.35
CA VAL A 135 -15.23 9.10 17.83
C VAL A 135 -15.89 7.81 18.36
N ASP A 136 -15.89 6.72 17.55
CA ASP A 136 -16.47 5.45 18.01
C ASP A 136 -15.65 4.89 19.18
N SER A 137 -16.31 4.34 20.16
CA SER A 137 -15.64 3.55 21.18
C SER A 137 -15.05 2.28 20.58
N VAL A 138 -14.01 1.72 21.19
CA VAL A 138 -13.42 0.47 20.71
C VAL A 138 -14.45 -0.68 20.70
N ASP A 139 -15.41 -0.68 21.62
CA ASP A 139 -16.47 -1.69 21.64
C ASP A 139 -17.39 -1.58 20.42
N GLU A 140 -17.75 -0.35 20.01
CA GLU A 140 -18.50 -0.11 18.78
C GLU A 140 -17.71 -0.52 17.54
N ILE A 141 -16.41 -0.19 17.47
CA ILE A 141 -15.52 -0.61 16.40
C ILE A 141 -15.48 -2.13 16.29
N VAL A 142 -15.30 -2.85 17.40
CA VAL A 142 -15.22 -4.31 17.44
C VAL A 142 -16.55 -4.92 17.03
N SER A 143 -17.66 -4.41 17.55
CA SER A 143 -19.00 -4.89 17.20
C SER A 143 -19.29 -4.72 15.71
N PHE A 144 -19.02 -3.52 15.18
CA PHE A 144 -19.26 -3.23 13.77
C PHE A 144 -18.32 -4.00 12.83
N ALA A 145 -17.04 -4.10 13.16
CA ALA A 145 -16.08 -4.89 12.39
C ALA A 145 -16.48 -6.38 12.33
N ASN A 146 -16.93 -6.96 13.45
CA ASN A 146 -17.41 -8.33 13.48
C ASN A 146 -18.66 -8.52 12.60
N ARG A 147 -19.64 -7.61 12.66
CA ARG A 147 -20.83 -7.67 11.82
C ARG A 147 -20.47 -7.65 10.32
N VAL A 148 -19.68 -6.69 9.86
CA VAL A 148 -19.31 -6.62 8.44
C VAL A 148 -18.41 -7.76 8.01
N HIS A 149 -17.62 -8.33 8.94
CA HIS A 149 -16.88 -9.57 8.68
C HIS A 149 -17.81 -10.76 8.46
N GLN A 150 -18.81 -10.95 9.30
CA GLN A 150 -19.78 -12.03 9.16
C GLN A 150 -20.57 -11.95 7.85
N VAL A 151 -20.94 -10.74 7.43
CA VAL A 151 -21.75 -10.51 6.24
C VAL A 151 -20.91 -10.55 4.94
N GLY A 152 -19.81 -9.80 4.90
CA GLY A 152 -19.03 -9.56 3.68
C GLY A 152 -17.60 -10.08 3.73
N ASN A 153 -17.21 -10.74 4.83
CA ASN A 153 -15.83 -11.17 5.09
C ASN A 153 -14.82 -10.00 5.00
N TRP A 154 -15.22 -8.78 5.42
CA TRP A 154 -14.31 -7.66 5.45
C TRP A 154 -13.41 -7.72 6.67
N HIS A 155 -12.16 -7.30 6.53
CA HIS A 155 -11.28 -7.07 7.67
C HIS A 155 -11.35 -5.61 8.14
N ALA A 156 -10.84 -5.34 9.36
CA ALA A 156 -10.77 -4.00 9.91
C ALA A 156 -9.41 -3.37 9.64
N GLU A 157 -9.37 -2.13 9.14
CA GLU A 157 -8.16 -1.33 9.02
C GLU A 157 -8.24 -0.14 9.97
N ILE A 158 -7.25 0.03 10.83
CA ILE A 158 -7.24 1.04 11.88
C ILE A 158 -6.13 2.05 11.63
N TYR A 159 -6.54 3.30 11.44
CA TYR A 159 -5.64 4.44 11.42
C TYR A 159 -5.65 5.13 12.78
N ALA A 160 -4.66 4.81 13.59
CA ALA A 160 -4.47 5.34 14.94
C ALA A 160 -2.99 5.35 15.32
N ASP A 161 -2.62 6.11 16.36
CA ASP A 161 -1.36 5.89 17.08
C ASP A 161 -1.47 4.57 17.83
N ALA A 162 -0.59 3.63 17.53
CA ALA A 162 -0.60 2.31 18.16
C ALA A 162 -0.42 2.40 19.69
N ALA A 163 0.31 3.39 20.21
CA ALA A 163 0.44 3.59 21.64
C ALA A 163 -0.92 3.86 22.33
N ALA A 164 -1.84 4.53 21.63
CA ALA A 164 -3.18 4.79 22.15
C ALA A 164 -4.07 3.53 22.17
N LEU A 165 -3.70 2.49 21.45
CA LEU A 165 -4.42 1.22 21.41
C LEU A 165 -4.06 0.29 22.57
N ALA A 166 -3.07 0.62 23.40
CA ALA A 166 -2.59 -0.24 24.49
C ALA A 166 -3.70 -0.79 25.41
N PRO A 167 -4.68 0.03 25.88
CA PRO A 167 -5.77 -0.47 26.74
C PRO A 167 -6.74 -1.42 26.01
N HIS A 168 -6.64 -1.51 24.69
CA HIS A 168 -7.62 -2.16 23.82
C HIS A 168 -7.08 -3.40 23.10
N VAL A 169 -5.81 -3.74 23.26
CA VAL A 169 -5.15 -4.88 22.60
C VAL A 169 -5.98 -6.15 22.74
N ALA A 170 -6.39 -6.50 23.97
CA ALA A 170 -7.15 -7.71 24.23
C ALA A 170 -8.52 -7.78 23.51
N LYS A 171 -9.15 -6.63 23.22
CA LYS A 171 -10.40 -6.56 22.45
C LYS A 171 -10.10 -6.62 20.94
N LEU A 172 -9.15 -5.84 20.48
CA LEU A 172 -8.75 -5.78 19.07
C LEU A 172 -8.19 -7.11 18.56
N SER A 173 -7.48 -7.85 19.40
CA SER A 173 -6.94 -9.18 19.08
C SER A 173 -8.03 -10.25 18.86
N LYS A 174 -9.29 -9.97 19.23
CA LYS A 174 -10.41 -10.86 18.95
C LYS A 174 -11.06 -10.64 17.59
N LEU A 175 -10.66 -9.58 16.88
CA LEU A 175 -11.13 -9.37 15.52
C LEU A 175 -10.57 -10.46 14.58
N PRO A 176 -11.37 -10.99 13.65
CA PRO A 176 -10.93 -12.07 12.76
C PRO A 176 -9.70 -11.70 11.94
N LYS A 177 -9.60 -10.44 11.56
CA LYS A 177 -8.42 -9.86 10.91
C LYS A 177 -8.39 -8.35 11.13
N ILE A 178 -7.25 -7.85 11.56
CA ILE A 178 -7.00 -6.43 11.78
C ILE A 178 -5.75 -5.97 11.03
N VAL A 179 -5.77 -4.74 10.55
CA VAL A 179 -4.63 -4.08 9.89
C VAL A 179 -4.39 -2.73 10.55
N ILE A 180 -3.13 -2.42 10.84
CA ILE A 180 -2.73 -1.12 11.40
C ILE A 180 -2.07 -0.29 10.31
N ASP A 181 -2.60 0.90 10.06
CA ASP A 181 -2.06 1.83 9.07
C ASP A 181 -0.72 2.45 9.53
N HIS A 182 0.16 2.77 8.57
CA HIS A 182 1.35 3.63 8.72
C HIS A 182 2.28 3.23 9.88
N LEU A 183 2.63 1.95 10.00
CA LEU A 183 3.50 1.41 11.06
C LEU A 183 3.05 1.80 12.49
N GLY A 184 1.76 2.10 12.68
CA GLY A 184 1.22 2.51 13.97
C GLY A 184 1.58 3.94 14.38
N MET A 185 1.98 4.81 13.46
CA MET A 185 2.20 6.26 13.57
C MET A 185 3.38 6.70 14.44
N THR A 186 3.68 6.06 15.55
CA THR A 186 4.76 6.47 16.48
C THR A 186 5.60 5.29 16.94
N GLU A 187 6.90 5.54 17.20
CA GLU A 187 7.81 4.52 17.72
C GLU A 187 7.41 4.04 19.14
N LYS A 188 6.75 4.89 19.91
CA LYS A 188 6.22 4.53 21.25
C LYS A 188 5.20 3.39 21.18
N GLY A 189 4.48 3.28 20.07
CA GLY A 189 3.50 2.23 19.82
C GLY A 189 4.09 0.86 19.47
N LEU A 190 5.41 0.74 19.29
CA LEU A 190 6.02 -0.52 18.84
C LEU A 190 5.66 -1.74 19.71
N PRO A 191 5.69 -1.70 21.06
CA PRO A 191 5.29 -2.85 21.85
C PRO A 191 3.85 -3.29 21.57
N VAL A 192 2.93 -2.35 21.53
CA VAL A 192 1.50 -2.60 21.24
C VAL A 192 1.31 -3.15 19.84
N LEU A 193 2.05 -2.60 18.87
CA LEU A 193 2.02 -3.07 17.48
C LEU A 193 2.47 -4.54 17.39
N LEU A 194 3.52 -4.91 18.12
CA LEU A 194 4.03 -6.29 18.16
C LEU A 194 3.05 -7.25 18.85
N ASP A 195 2.38 -6.83 19.92
CA ASP A 195 1.33 -7.62 20.58
C ASP A 195 0.16 -7.90 19.63
N LEU A 196 -0.24 -6.89 18.83
CA LEU A 196 -1.27 -7.06 17.79
C LEU A 196 -0.78 -7.99 16.66
N VAL A 197 0.50 -7.89 16.27
CA VAL A 197 1.10 -8.80 15.27
C VAL A 197 1.10 -10.24 15.75
N ASP A 198 1.39 -10.49 17.04
CA ASP A 198 1.30 -11.82 17.65
C ASP A 198 -0.12 -12.39 17.60
N ALA A 199 -1.10 -11.51 17.72
CA ALA A 199 -2.52 -11.88 17.56
C ALA A 199 -2.95 -12.00 16.08
N GLY A 200 -2.03 -11.86 15.12
CA GLY A 200 -2.30 -12.05 13.69
C GLY A 200 -2.61 -10.77 12.91
N ALA A 201 -2.36 -9.59 13.47
CA ALA A 201 -2.52 -8.33 12.75
C ALA A 201 -1.53 -8.20 11.59
N CYS A 202 -1.97 -7.53 10.52
CA CYS A 202 -1.07 -6.98 9.51
C CYS A 202 -0.77 -5.51 9.79
N VAL A 203 0.35 -5.03 9.26
CA VAL A 203 0.83 -3.65 9.43
C VAL A 203 1.18 -3.09 8.07
N LYS A 204 0.64 -1.92 7.74
CA LYS A 204 0.97 -1.25 6.48
C LYS A 204 2.29 -0.50 6.60
N ALA A 205 3.29 -0.94 5.84
CA ALA A 205 4.54 -0.25 5.58
C ALA A 205 4.29 0.84 4.54
N THR A 206 3.74 1.96 4.98
CA THR A 206 3.25 3.05 4.13
C THR A 206 3.32 4.38 4.86
N GLY A 207 3.30 5.49 4.12
CA GLY A 207 3.23 6.83 4.67
C GLY A 207 4.49 7.23 5.47
N PHE A 208 5.67 6.83 5.06
CA PHE A 208 6.92 7.11 5.79
C PHE A 208 7.18 8.61 5.98
N GLY A 209 6.66 9.44 5.10
CA GLY A 209 6.74 10.90 5.23
C GLY A 209 5.78 11.52 6.26
N ARG A 210 4.83 10.76 6.84
CA ARG A 210 3.87 11.25 7.83
C ARG A 210 4.20 10.83 9.26
N VAL A 211 5.05 9.79 9.42
CA VAL A 211 5.40 9.25 10.73
C VAL A 211 6.66 9.90 11.31
N ASN A 212 6.78 9.90 12.62
CA ASN A 212 7.97 10.36 13.34
C ASN A 212 8.57 9.18 14.12
N MET A 213 9.33 8.35 13.40
CA MET A 213 9.92 7.13 13.94
C MET A 213 11.13 6.69 13.13
N ASN A 214 11.93 5.79 13.69
CA ASN A 214 12.95 5.07 12.93
C ASN A 214 12.27 3.97 12.09
N VAL A 215 11.95 4.29 10.83
CA VAL A 215 11.25 3.37 9.92
C VAL A 215 11.99 2.05 9.73
N PRO A 216 13.33 2.00 9.48
CA PRO A 216 14.08 0.75 9.43
C PRO A 216 13.86 -0.14 10.64
N LYS A 217 13.99 0.41 11.84
CA LYS A 217 13.79 -0.32 13.10
C LYS A 217 12.38 -0.93 13.21
N MET A 218 11.36 -0.18 12.79
CA MET A 218 9.96 -0.64 12.81
C MET A 218 9.75 -1.79 11.82
N LEU A 219 10.26 -1.66 10.60
CA LEU A 219 10.18 -2.70 9.56
C LEU A 219 10.84 -3.99 10.03
N GLU A 220 12.07 -3.91 10.54
CA GLU A 220 12.79 -5.07 11.07
C GLU A 220 12.05 -5.74 12.24
N ALA A 221 11.56 -4.95 13.20
CA ALA A 221 10.88 -5.48 14.37
C ALA A 221 9.61 -6.25 13.98
N VAL A 222 8.78 -5.69 13.10
CA VAL A 222 7.57 -6.35 12.64
C VAL A 222 7.88 -7.57 11.78
N ALA A 223 8.84 -7.49 10.85
CA ALA A 223 9.22 -8.61 9.99
C ALA A 223 9.84 -9.78 10.77
N ARG A 224 10.63 -9.51 11.79
CA ARG A 224 11.16 -10.55 12.70
C ARG A 224 10.06 -11.23 13.51
N ARG A 225 9.04 -10.48 13.93
CA ARG A 225 7.91 -11.03 14.68
C ARG A 225 7.05 -11.92 13.81
N SER A 226 6.73 -11.45 12.61
CA SER A 226 5.98 -12.21 11.61
C SER A 226 6.35 -11.76 10.19
N PRO A 227 6.99 -12.61 9.37
CA PRO A 227 7.30 -12.30 7.98
C PRO A 227 6.07 -11.96 7.12
N ASN A 228 4.90 -12.42 7.56
CA ASN A 228 3.64 -12.24 6.83
C ASN A 228 2.83 -11.02 7.30
N ALA A 229 3.34 -10.25 8.28
CA ALA A 229 2.59 -9.14 8.85
C ALA A 229 2.68 -7.85 8.03
N LEU A 230 3.82 -7.60 7.35
CA LEU A 230 4.00 -6.36 6.61
C LEU A 230 3.34 -6.41 5.22
N VAL A 231 2.68 -5.30 4.86
CA VAL A 231 2.16 -5.05 3.51
C VAL A 231 2.55 -3.64 3.07
N PHE A 232 3.03 -3.49 1.84
CA PHE A 232 3.45 -2.20 1.29
C PHE A 232 2.27 -1.38 0.80
N GLY A 233 2.39 -0.05 0.88
CA GLY A 233 1.50 0.91 0.22
C GLY A 233 2.19 2.26 -0.02
N THR A 234 1.82 2.95 -1.09
CA THR A 234 2.40 4.26 -1.44
C THR A 234 1.88 5.39 -0.56
N ASP A 235 0.66 5.28 -0.07
CA ASP A 235 -0.07 6.40 0.57
C ASP A 235 -0.31 7.60 -0.38
N LEU A 236 -0.15 7.40 -1.69
CA LEU A 236 -0.40 8.48 -2.66
C LEU A 236 -1.87 8.97 -2.59
N PRO A 237 -2.07 10.30 -2.73
CA PRO A 237 -1.11 11.37 -2.96
C PRO A 237 -0.43 11.88 -1.68
N SER A 238 -0.44 11.13 -0.60
CA SER A 238 0.19 11.46 0.69
C SER A 238 -0.42 12.70 1.35
N THR A 239 -1.74 12.79 1.33
CA THR A 239 -2.48 13.93 1.91
C THR A 239 -2.04 14.21 3.33
N ARG A 240 -1.76 15.49 3.66
CA ARG A 240 -1.27 15.93 4.98
C ARG A 240 0.04 15.31 5.47
N ALA A 241 0.76 14.55 4.64
CA ALA A 241 2.09 14.08 4.99
C ALA A 241 3.09 15.24 4.90
N LYS A 242 4.11 15.25 5.76
CA LYS A 242 5.21 16.23 5.70
C LYS A 242 6.05 16.03 4.43
N ARG A 243 6.20 14.81 4.00
CA ARG A 243 6.84 14.39 2.76
C ARG A 243 5.90 13.42 2.03
N PRO A 244 5.65 13.62 0.73
CA PRO A 244 4.93 12.63 -0.05
C PRO A 244 5.72 11.32 -0.17
N PHE A 245 5.07 10.29 -0.70
CA PHE A 245 5.74 9.06 -1.12
C PHE A 245 6.88 9.37 -2.08
N ASP A 246 7.99 8.68 -1.92
CA ASP A 246 9.17 8.74 -2.78
C ASP A 246 9.64 7.34 -3.13
N VAL A 247 10.23 7.16 -4.31
CA VAL A 247 10.74 5.85 -4.78
C VAL A 247 11.79 5.27 -3.83
N SER A 248 12.52 6.13 -3.11
CA SER A 248 13.45 5.70 -2.06
C SER A 248 12.78 4.94 -0.92
N ASP A 249 11.47 5.09 -0.71
CA ASP A 249 10.72 4.29 0.28
C ASP A 249 10.68 2.80 -0.12
N ILE A 250 10.60 2.49 -1.42
CA ILE A 250 10.72 1.12 -1.94
C ILE A 250 12.13 0.58 -1.74
N THR A 251 13.14 1.41 -2.05
CA THR A 251 14.55 1.05 -1.86
C THR A 251 14.85 0.78 -0.38
N LEU A 252 14.37 1.63 0.52
CA LEU A 252 14.51 1.46 1.96
C LEU A 252 13.97 0.09 2.44
N ILE A 253 12.77 -0.30 1.99
CA ILE A 253 12.19 -1.61 2.35
C ILE A 253 13.09 -2.75 1.86
N LYS A 254 13.61 -2.67 0.63
CA LYS A 254 14.50 -3.69 0.06
C LYS A 254 15.82 -3.79 0.82
N ASP A 255 16.41 -2.67 1.17
CA ASP A 255 17.70 -2.61 1.86
C ASP A 255 17.58 -3.14 3.28
N VAL A 256 16.48 -2.81 3.98
CA VAL A 256 16.24 -3.26 5.36
C VAL A 256 15.85 -4.73 5.43
N LEU A 257 14.98 -5.19 4.56
CA LEU A 257 14.39 -6.52 4.68
C LEU A 257 15.07 -7.58 3.79
N GLY A 258 15.86 -7.16 2.82
CA GLY A 258 16.43 -8.05 1.81
C GLY A 258 15.37 -8.59 0.84
N LYS A 259 15.85 -9.31 -0.20
CA LYS A 259 14.99 -9.72 -1.32
C LYS A 259 13.79 -10.58 -0.90
N SER A 260 14.01 -11.61 -0.11
CA SER A 260 12.96 -12.60 0.19
C SER A 260 11.80 -11.99 0.98
N LEU A 261 12.09 -11.18 2.01
CA LEU A 261 11.04 -10.53 2.81
C LEU A 261 10.38 -9.38 2.04
N SER A 262 11.14 -8.62 1.25
CA SER A 262 10.55 -7.55 0.44
C SER A 262 9.61 -8.09 -0.64
N ASP A 263 9.88 -9.25 -1.25
CA ASP A 263 8.95 -9.90 -2.18
C ASP A 263 7.63 -10.30 -1.48
N LEU A 264 7.69 -10.74 -0.22
CA LEU A 264 6.48 -10.97 0.58
C LEU A 264 5.71 -9.66 0.80
N VAL A 265 6.39 -8.61 1.24
CA VAL A 265 5.79 -7.31 1.58
C VAL A 265 5.17 -6.62 0.36
N PHE A 266 5.83 -6.69 -0.80
CA PHE A 266 5.35 -6.04 -2.01
C PHE A 266 4.27 -6.84 -2.75
N TRP A 267 4.19 -8.15 -2.56
CA TRP A 267 3.31 -8.95 -3.41
C TRP A 267 2.50 -10.01 -2.66
N ASN A 268 3.14 -10.94 -1.98
CA ASN A 268 2.44 -12.12 -1.45
C ASN A 268 1.54 -11.77 -0.26
N ASN A 269 2.07 -11.05 0.71
CA ASN A 269 1.32 -10.70 1.92
C ASN A 269 0.06 -9.88 1.61
N PRO A 270 0.12 -8.79 0.80
CA PRO A 270 -1.09 -8.04 0.49
C PRO A 270 -2.10 -8.84 -0.33
N ARG A 271 -1.66 -9.68 -1.27
CA ARG A 271 -2.58 -10.54 -2.03
C ARG A 271 -3.32 -11.51 -1.12
N ASN A 272 -2.64 -12.10 -0.16
CA ASN A 272 -3.25 -12.96 0.86
C ASN A 272 -4.23 -12.19 1.75
N LEU A 273 -3.82 -11.01 2.23
CA LEU A 273 -4.65 -10.13 3.07
C LEU A 273 -5.97 -9.78 2.38
N TYR A 274 -5.89 -9.33 1.13
CA TYR A 274 -7.07 -8.89 0.36
C TYR A 274 -7.75 -10.01 -0.41
N ARG A 275 -7.29 -11.26 -0.26
CA ARG A 275 -7.88 -12.46 -0.89
C ARG A 275 -7.95 -12.39 -2.42
N LEU A 276 -6.90 -11.85 -3.03
CA LEU A 276 -6.68 -11.92 -4.47
C LEU A 276 -5.81 -13.13 -4.79
N VAL A 277 -6.40 -14.31 -4.62
CA VAL A 277 -5.76 -15.56 -5.04
C VAL A 277 -5.90 -15.70 -6.55
N VAL A 278 -4.83 -16.16 -7.19
CA VAL A 278 -4.81 -16.52 -8.63
C VAL A 278 -5.58 -17.80 -8.84
#